data_bd8e0b501ca4451cdeac6e2c565da286
#
_entry.id   bd8e0b501ca4451cdeac6e2c565da286
#
_cell.length_a   1.000
_cell.length_b   1.000
_cell.length_c   1.000
_cell.angle_alpha   90.00
_cell.angle_beta   90.00
_cell.angle_gamma   90.00
#
_symmetry.space_group_name_H-M   'P 1'
#
loop_
_entity.id
_entity.type
_entity.pdbx_description
1 polymer ?
#
loop_
_entity_poly.entity_id
_entity_poly.type
_entity_poly.pdbx_seq_one_letter_code
_entity_poly.pdbx_strand_id
1 'polypeptide(L)'
;MNTVTPRLFVAATEQNDGKTTTCLGLFAALSKRIGRIGYIKPVGQRFVTIDGMNIDEDTVLIEQTYKVRTPLEAMSPIAVEPDFTRKYIEEAHHEQLVKRIQNSFDRAAWEKDFVIIEGSGHAGVGSVFDLSNASVARILGSKAILVTRGGIGRPVDEIALNKALFKQEGVEVIGAIINKVLPSKFELVREFAGRGLDRLGVELLGCIPEDPVLAKPNLGQICKTIRGKFLHGGERSRRQVKKVVIGAMSTARVTDFFSPGTLIISPGDREDILLAALTSVEQNSHEGGQRLAGLVLSGNVLPDAPLLELLKNSNLPVISSPMDSYDVASHIHSM
;
A
#
# COMPACT_ATOMS: atom_id res chain seq x y z
N MET A 1 8.52 -13.69 26.88
CA MET A 1 8.43 -12.50 25.99
C MET A 1 9.45 -11.47 26.44
N ASN A 2 10.19 -10.92 25.49
CA ASN A 2 11.14 -9.83 25.72
C ASN A 2 10.40 -8.57 26.21
N THR A 3 10.78 -8.07 27.38
CA THR A 3 10.18 -6.85 28.00
C THR A 3 11.17 -5.67 28.01
N VAL A 4 12.42 -5.90 27.62
CA VAL A 4 13.51 -4.93 27.73
C VAL A 4 13.64 -4.06 26.49
N THR A 5 13.56 -4.67 25.29
CA THR A 5 13.76 -3.92 24.03
C THR A 5 12.66 -2.88 23.82
N PRO A 6 12.99 -1.59 23.70
CA PRO A 6 12.06 -0.53 23.37
C PRO A 6 11.29 -0.84 22.08
N ARG A 7 9.99 -0.52 22.04
CA ARG A 7 9.12 -0.85 20.94
C ARG A 7 8.03 0.17 20.74
N LEU A 8 7.52 0.26 19.52
CA LEU A 8 6.44 1.16 19.16
C LEU A 8 5.46 0.46 18.23
N PHE A 9 4.18 0.51 18.57
CA PHE A 9 3.10 0.02 17.71
C PHE A 9 2.61 1.14 16.79
N VAL A 10 2.57 0.87 15.49
CA VAL A 10 2.06 1.79 14.48
C VAL A 10 0.74 1.25 13.95
N ALA A 11 -0.36 1.89 14.30
CA ALA A 11 -1.68 1.60 13.75
C ALA A 11 -2.15 2.75 12.85
N ALA A 12 -3.19 2.53 12.05
CA ALA A 12 -3.85 3.61 11.34
C ALA A 12 -5.29 3.77 11.82
N THR A 13 -5.93 4.86 11.39
CA THR A 13 -7.34 5.06 11.64
C THR A 13 -8.20 4.29 10.64
N GLU A 14 -7.69 4.13 9.41
CA GLU A 14 -8.33 3.31 8.37
C GLU A 14 -7.29 2.53 7.53
N GLN A 15 -7.80 1.67 6.67
CA GLN A 15 -6.97 0.99 5.68
C GLN A 15 -6.44 2.01 4.65
N ASN A 16 -5.23 1.81 4.18
CA ASN A 16 -4.56 2.68 3.18
C ASN A 16 -4.19 4.09 3.66
N ASP A 17 -4.25 4.41 4.96
CA ASP A 17 -3.77 5.70 5.48
C ASP A 17 -2.24 5.86 5.45
N GLY A 18 -1.53 4.80 5.08
CA GLY A 18 -0.08 4.83 4.85
C GLY A 18 0.76 4.39 6.04
N LYS A 19 0.28 3.42 6.84
CA LYS A 19 1.07 2.79 7.92
C LYS A 19 2.43 2.32 7.45
N THR A 20 2.46 1.50 6.41
CA THR A 20 3.69 0.92 5.86
C THR A 20 4.66 2.00 5.40
N THR A 21 4.18 3.03 4.70
CA THR A 21 5.00 4.19 4.32
C THR A 21 5.55 4.92 5.55
N THR A 22 4.72 5.07 6.60
CA THR A 22 5.15 5.67 7.87
C THR A 22 6.18 4.78 8.56
N CYS A 23 6.00 3.45 8.61
CA CYS A 23 6.97 2.51 9.17
C CYS A 23 8.31 2.57 8.42
N LEU A 24 8.29 2.63 7.07
CA LEU A 24 9.50 2.84 6.26
C LEU A 24 10.20 4.15 6.62
N GLY A 25 9.45 5.25 6.73
CA GLY A 25 9.98 6.55 7.12
C GLY A 25 10.55 6.56 8.55
N LEU A 26 9.86 5.95 9.50
CA LEU A 26 10.34 5.79 10.88
C LEU A 26 11.61 4.94 10.92
N PHE A 27 11.64 3.83 10.17
CA PHE A 27 12.82 2.97 10.08
C PHE A 27 14.03 3.79 9.58
N ALA A 28 13.85 4.53 8.47
CA ALA A 28 14.89 5.40 7.92
C ALA A 28 15.36 6.50 8.89
N ALA A 29 14.42 7.12 9.61
CA ALA A 29 14.74 8.19 10.56
C ALA A 29 15.46 7.65 11.81
N LEU A 30 14.97 6.55 12.37
CA LEU A 30 15.54 5.92 13.55
C LEU A 30 16.91 5.28 13.27
N SER A 31 17.13 4.71 12.08
CA SER A 31 18.43 4.13 11.68
C SER A 31 19.59 5.13 11.70
N LYS A 32 19.28 6.43 11.66
CA LYS A 32 20.29 7.50 11.79
C LYS A 32 20.75 7.72 13.24
N ARG A 33 20.00 7.21 14.21
CA ARG A 33 20.23 7.47 15.65
C ARG A 33 20.38 6.18 16.46
N ILE A 34 19.74 5.12 16.01
CA ILE A 34 19.67 3.81 16.69
C ILE A 34 20.30 2.79 15.76
N GLY A 35 21.21 1.98 16.28
CA GLY A 35 22.04 1.10 15.46
C GLY A 35 21.25 -0.06 14.82
N ARG A 36 20.47 -0.81 15.63
CA ARG A 36 19.84 -2.05 15.21
C ARG A 36 18.34 -2.00 15.43
N ILE A 37 17.59 -1.80 14.34
CA ILE A 37 16.13 -1.73 14.38
C ILE A 37 15.54 -3.05 13.93
N GLY A 38 14.62 -3.59 14.73
CA GLY A 38 13.79 -4.72 14.40
C GLY A 38 12.45 -4.28 13.81
N TYR A 39 11.78 -5.21 13.16
CA TYR A 39 10.43 -5.01 12.64
C TYR A 39 9.62 -6.30 12.79
N ILE A 40 8.35 -6.14 13.10
CA ILE A 40 7.38 -7.22 13.09
C ILE A 40 6.01 -6.71 12.68
N LYS A 41 5.31 -7.48 11.83
CA LYS A 41 3.89 -7.34 11.54
C LYS A 41 3.16 -8.57 12.07
N PRO A 42 2.62 -8.48 13.29
CA PRO A 42 2.10 -9.64 14.02
C PRO A 42 0.97 -10.37 13.31
N VAL A 43 0.11 -9.60 12.61
CA VAL A 43 -1.04 -10.11 11.85
C VAL A 43 -1.02 -9.49 10.44
N GLY A 44 -0.84 -10.31 9.42
CA GLY A 44 -0.82 -9.91 8.01
C GLY A 44 -2.09 -10.34 7.28
N GLN A 45 -2.66 -9.45 6.45
CA GLN A 45 -3.85 -9.73 5.64
C GLN A 45 -3.52 -9.95 4.16
N ARG A 46 -2.35 -9.48 3.72
CA ARG A 46 -1.86 -9.65 2.35
C ARG A 46 -0.53 -10.34 2.40
N PHE A 47 -0.41 -11.49 1.81
CA PHE A 47 0.80 -12.29 1.90
C PHE A 47 1.22 -12.86 0.54
N VAL A 48 2.49 -13.14 0.46
CA VAL A 48 3.12 -13.92 -0.62
C VAL A 48 3.71 -15.19 -0.03
N THR A 49 3.73 -16.26 -0.80
CA THR A 49 4.33 -17.51 -0.36
C THR A 49 5.81 -17.52 -0.72
N ILE A 50 6.67 -17.61 0.30
CA ILE A 50 8.13 -17.69 0.17
C ILE A 50 8.57 -18.95 0.91
N ASP A 51 9.26 -19.85 0.22
CA ASP A 51 9.75 -21.15 0.78
C ASP A 51 8.66 -21.93 1.53
N GLY A 52 7.43 -21.92 0.97
CA GLY A 52 6.28 -22.61 1.57
C GLY A 52 5.61 -21.88 2.75
N MET A 53 6.08 -20.69 3.12
CA MET A 53 5.53 -19.88 4.21
C MET A 53 4.79 -18.67 3.67
N ASN A 54 3.63 -18.35 4.26
CA ASN A 54 2.86 -17.16 3.95
C ASN A 54 3.39 -15.97 4.74
N ILE A 55 4.09 -15.08 4.06
CA ILE A 55 4.74 -13.88 4.62
C ILE A 55 4.00 -12.63 4.15
N ASP A 56 3.69 -11.73 5.06
CA ASP A 56 3.03 -10.46 4.72
C ASP A 56 3.89 -9.62 3.75
N GLU A 57 3.24 -8.99 2.77
CA GLU A 57 3.91 -8.22 1.71
C GLU A 57 4.73 -7.03 2.27
N ASP A 58 4.24 -6.37 3.34
CA ASP A 58 4.95 -5.24 3.96
C ASP A 58 6.22 -5.73 4.69
N THR A 59 6.18 -6.92 5.28
CA THR A 59 7.36 -7.56 5.89
C THR A 59 8.45 -7.81 4.85
N VAL A 60 8.05 -8.33 3.68
CA VAL A 60 8.99 -8.55 2.57
C VAL A 60 9.58 -7.22 2.08
N LEU A 61 8.74 -6.18 1.96
CA LEU A 61 9.19 -4.85 1.57
C LEU A 61 10.20 -4.25 2.53
N ILE A 62 9.95 -4.33 3.84
CA ILE A 62 10.86 -3.85 4.88
C ILE A 62 12.20 -4.61 4.84
N GLU A 63 12.17 -5.94 4.74
CA GLU A 63 13.40 -6.76 4.66
C GLU A 63 14.21 -6.44 3.40
N GLN A 64 13.55 -6.32 2.24
CA GLN A 64 14.23 -5.96 0.99
C GLN A 64 14.86 -4.57 1.05
N THR A 65 14.22 -3.62 1.74
CA THR A 65 14.66 -2.23 1.82
C THR A 65 15.80 -2.04 2.83
N TYR A 66 15.67 -2.61 4.04
CA TYR A 66 16.55 -2.32 5.18
C TYR A 66 17.45 -3.46 5.60
N LYS A 67 17.27 -4.67 5.05
CA LYS A 67 18.07 -5.84 5.42
C LYS A 67 18.08 -6.07 6.94
N VAL A 68 16.91 -6.20 7.52
CA VAL A 68 16.70 -6.29 8.99
C VAL A 68 17.44 -7.46 9.61
N ARG A 69 17.76 -8.50 8.79
CA ARG A 69 18.49 -9.71 9.22
C ARG A 69 17.76 -10.46 10.32
N THR A 70 16.45 -10.53 10.21
CA THR A 70 15.58 -11.35 11.05
C THR A 70 14.83 -12.32 10.14
N PRO A 71 14.64 -13.58 10.52
CA PRO A 71 13.87 -14.53 9.71
C PRO A 71 12.46 -13.99 9.41
N LEU A 72 12.03 -14.10 8.15
CA LEU A 72 10.75 -13.54 7.69
C LEU A 72 9.55 -14.07 8.48
N GLU A 73 9.57 -15.36 8.84
CA GLU A 73 8.53 -15.98 9.65
C GLU A 73 8.45 -15.44 11.10
N ALA A 74 9.57 -14.89 11.60
CA ALA A 74 9.57 -14.19 12.88
C ALA A 74 9.05 -12.76 12.76
N MET A 75 9.22 -12.15 11.59
CA MET A 75 8.70 -10.80 11.32
C MET A 75 7.23 -10.81 10.90
N SER A 76 6.67 -11.96 10.46
CA SER A 76 5.28 -12.12 10.00
C SER A 76 4.69 -13.43 10.52
N PRO A 77 4.37 -13.51 11.82
CA PRO A 77 3.95 -14.78 12.43
C PRO A 77 2.56 -15.27 12.01
N ILE A 78 1.60 -14.38 11.75
CA ILE A 78 0.22 -14.77 11.44
C ILE A 78 -0.17 -14.18 10.09
N ALA A 79 -0.45 -15.06 9.10
CA ALA A 79 -1.11 -14.71 7.85
C ALA A 79 -2.60 -15.07 7.93
N VAL A 80 -3.47 -14.10 7.70
CA VAL A 80 -4.93 -14.33 7.67
C VAL A 80 -5.31 -14.89 6.30
N GLU A 81 -5.36 -16.21 6.22
CA GLU A 81 -5.77 -16.93 5.03
C GLU A 81 -7.30 -16.84 4.81
N PRO A 82 -7.83 -17.11 3.62
CA PRO A 82 -9.26 -16.97 3.31
C PRO A 82 -10.21 -17.64 4.32
N ASP A 83 -9.86 -18.82 4.83
CA ASP A 83 -10.68 -19.57 5.79
C ASP A 83 -10.30 -19.32 7.25
N PHE A 84 -9.30 -18.51 7.54
CA PHE A 84 -8.76 -18.31 8.89
C PHE A 84 -9.83 -17.84 9.88
N THR A 85 -10.58 -16.83 9.52
CA THR A 85 -11.62 -16.24 10.38
C THR A 85 -12.73 -17.24 10.70
N ARG A 86 -13.19 -18.00 9.69
CA ARG A 86 -14.22 -19.02 9.88
C ARG A 86 -13.74 -20.12 10.83
N LYS A 87 -12.56 -20.65 10.59
CA LYS A 87 -11.94 -21.69 11.44
C LYS A 87 -11.79 -21.22 12.89
N TYR A 88 -11.38 -19.96 13.07
CA TYR A 88 -11.25 -19.41 14.42
C TYR A 88 -12.60 -19.27 15.15
N ILE A 89 -13.66 -18.88 14.45
CA ILE A 89 -15.02 -18.80 15.04
C ILE A 89 -15.53 -20.19 15.41
N GLU A 90 -15.24 -21.22 14.59
CA GLU A 90 -15.61 -22.61 14.86
C GLU A 90 -14.82 -23.18 16.04
N GLU A 91 -13.51 -22.90 16.12
CA GLU A 91 -12.63 -23.40 17.17
C GLU A 91 -11.55 -22.36 17.50
N ALA A 92 -11.76 -21.65 18.63
CA ALA A 92 -10.86 -20.58 19.05
C ALA A 92 -9.55 -21.12 19.64
N HIS A 93 -8.43 -20.72 19.06
CA HIS A 93 -7.08 -21.06 19.53
C HIS A 93 -6.30 -19.83 20.00
N HIS A 94 -6.94 -18.92 20.72
CA HIS A 94 -6.38 -17.63 21.12
C HIS A 94 -4.99 -17.75 21.78
N GLU A 95 -4.86 -18.61 22.78
CA GLU A 95 -3.58 -18.77 23.50
C GLU A 95 -2.42 -19.20 22.58
N GLN A 96 -2.68 -20.04 21.59
CA GLN A 96 -1.67 -20.48 20.64
C GLN A 96 -1.22 -19.31 19.75
N LEU A 97 -2.17 -18.47 19.30
CA LEU A 97 -1.86 -17.29 18.49
C LEU A 97 -1.07 -16.27 19.31
N VAL A 98 -1.45 -16.03 20.57
CA VAL A 98 -0.70 -15.15 21.48
C VAL A 98 0.73 -15.64 21.69
N LYS A 99 0.92 -16.93 22.01
CA LYS A 99 2.26 -17.52 22.16
C LYS A 99 3.08 -17.38 20.89
N ARG A 100 2.45 -17.59 19.72
CA ARG A 100 3.14 -17.45 18.42
C ARG A 100 3.61 -16.01 18.19
N ILE A 101 2.77 -15.00 18.48
CA ILE A 101 3.15 -13.59 18.39
C ILE A 101 4.29 -13.26 19.35
N GLN A 102 4.20 -13.69 20.62
CA GLN A 102 5.22 -13.43 21.63
C GLN A 102 6.58 -14.06 21.29
N ASN A 103 6.59 -15.32 20.87
CA ASN A 103 7.81 -16.00 20.46
C ASN A 103 8.45 -15.35 19.21
N SER A 104 7.62 -14.93 18.26
CA SER A 104 8.09 -14.23 17.07
C SER A 104 8.64 -12.85 17.40
N PHE A 105 7.99 -12.14 18.33
CA PHE A 105 8.52 -10.86 18.83
C PHE A 105 9.88 -11.04 19.52
N ASP A 106 10.06 -12.08 20.35
CA ASP A 106 11.33 -12.35 21.00
C ASP A 106 12.46 -12.56 19.97
N ARG A 107 12.17 -13.29 18.89
CA ARG A 107 13.10 -13.47 17.77
C ARG A 107 13.34 -12.17 16.99
N ALA A 108 12.29 -11.37 16.74
CA ALA A 108 12.39 -10.10 16.03
C ALA A 108 13.12 -9.02 16.84
N ALA A 109 13.07 -9.12 18.17
CA ALA A 109 13.74 -8.22 19.11
C ALA A 109 15.18 -8.69 19.47
N TRP A 110 15.58 -9.88 19.05
CA TRP A 110 16.91 -10.41 19.36
C TRP A 110 18.01 -9.52 18.78
N GLU A 111 18.93 -9.10 19.64
CA GLU A 111 20.01 -8.16 19.32
C GLU A 111 19.54 -6.85 18.66
N LYS A 112 18.31 -6.40 18.91
CA LYS A 112 17.81 -5.11 18.44
C LYS A 112 17.75 -4.10 19.56
N ASP A 113 18.02 -2.85 19.21
CA ASP A 113 17.97 -1.71 20.12
C ASP A 113 16.57 -1.07 20.15
N PHE A 114 15.75 -1.34 19.12
CA PHE A 114 14.38 -0.86 19.01
C PHE A 114 13.59 -1.75 18.04
N VAL A 115 12.27 -1.93 18.27
CA VAL A 115 11.39 -2.68 17.37
C VAL A 115 10.20 -1.84 16.94
N ILE A 116 9.99 -1.74 15.62
CA ILE A 116 8.76 -1.21 15.04
C ILE A 116 7.76 -2.36 14.87
N ILE A 117 6.56 -2.20 15.44
CA ILE A 117 5.46 -3.16 15.31
C ILE A 117 4.41 -2.53 14.40
N GLU A 118 4.13 -3.14 13.25
CA GLU A 118 3.11 -2.64 12.33
C GLU A 118 1.80 -3.38 12.50
N GLY A 119 0.72 -2.64 12.76
CA GLY A 119 -0.63 -3.16 12.82
C GLY A 119 -1.28 -3.33 11.44
N SER A 120 -2.44 -3.95 11.40
CA SER A 120 -3.27 -4.16 10.21
C SER A 120 -4.55 -3.33 10.27
N GLY A 121 -4.76 -2.40 9.34
CA GLY A 121 -5.96 -1.55 9.31
C GLY A 121 -6.10 -0.61 10.51
N HIS A 122 -7.34 -0.44 11.00
CA HIS A 122 -7.68 0.39 12.18
C HIS A 122 -7.54 -0.38 13.51
N ALA A 123 -7.74 0.32 14.64
CA ALA A 123 -7.54 -0.23 15.98
C ALA A 123 -8.25 -1.58 16.23
N GLY A 124 -9.45 -1.75 15.68
CA GLY A 124 -10.30 -2.94 15.90
C GLY A 124 -10.06 -4.09 14.90
N VAL A 125 -9.19 -3.93 13.89
CA VAL A 125 -8.93 -5.03 12.94
C VAL A 125 -8.29 -6.20 13.67
N GLY A 126 -8.87 -7.39 13.47
CA GLY A 126 -8.48 -8.61 14.18
C GLY A 126 -9.36 -8.94 15.40
N SER A 127 -10.32 -8.08 15.77
CA SER A 127 -11.23 -8.37 16.90
C SER A 127 -12.02 -9.66 16.73
N VAL A 128 -12.28 -10.08 15.49
CA VAL A 128 -13.01 -11.31 15.19
C VAL A 128 -12.28 -12.58 15.65
N PHE A 129 -10.97 -12.49 15.86
CA PHE A 129 -10.13 -13.56 16.40
C PHE A 129 -9.31 -13.10 17.63
N ASP A 130 -9.86 -12.15 18.40
CA ASP A 130 -9.33 -11.64 19.67
C ASP A 130 -7.90 -11.07 19.59
N LEU A 131 -7.47 -10.65 18.40
CA LEU A 131 -6.16 -10.03 18.11
C LEU A 131 -6.34 -8.69 17.42
N SER A 132 -7.21 -7.82 18.00
CA SER A 132 -7.28 -6.43 17.54
C SER A 132 -5.90 -5.76 17.61
N ASN A 133 -5.66 -4.72 16.81
CA ASN A 133 -4.41 -3.97 16.91
C ASN A 133 -4.16 -3.47 18.34
N ALA A 134 -5.23 -3.05 19.04
CA ALA A 134 -5.13 -2.60 20.42
C ALA A 134 -4.76 -3.76 21.38
N SER A 135 -5.37 -4.95 21.23
CA SER A 135 -5.03 -6.11 22.06
C SER A 135 -3.64 -6.65 21.75
N VAL A 136 -3.20 -6.64 20.48
CA VAL A 136 -1.82 -7.02 20.11
C VAL A 136 -0.80 -6.04 20.70
N ALA A 137 -1.07 -4.74 20.68
CA ALA A 137 -0.20 -3.75 21.32
C ALA A 137 -0.08 -4.00 22.83
N ARG A 138 -1.18 -4.36 23.52
CA ARG A 138 -1.19 -4.77 24.93
C ARG A 138 -0.38 -6.05 25.14
N ILE A 139 -0.63 -7.10 24.36
CA ILE A 139 0.09 -8.39 24.43
C ILE A 139 1.60 -8.18 24.33
N LEU A 140 2.04 -7.27 23.46
CA LEU A 140 3.44 -6.96 23.25
C LEU A 140 3.98 -5.87 24.20
N GLY A 141 3.17 -5.32 25.09
CA GLY A 141 3.57 -4.27 26.03
C GLY A 141 4.08 -3.01 25.33
N SER A 142 3.44 -2.59 24.26
CA SER A 142 3.86 -1.46 23.42
C SER A 142 2.96 -0.25 23.62
N LYS A 143 3.53 0.95 23.64
CA LYS A 143 2.78 2.18 23.34
C LYS A 143 2.47 2.25 21.84
N ALA A 144 1.47 3.07 21.48
CA ALA A 144 1.03 3.17 20.10
C ALA A 144 1.09 4.60 19.55
N ILE A 145 1.31 4.71 18.24
CA ILE A 145 1.00 5.91 17.47
C ILE A 145 -0.08 5.59 16.45
N LEU A 146 -0.87 6.61 16.09
CA LEU A 146 -1.93 6.49 15.11
C LEU A 146 -1.60 7.28 13.85
N VAL A 147 -1.75 6.65 12.70
CA VAL A 147 -1.59 7.29 11.39
C VAL A 147 -2.98 7.52 10.82
N THR A 148 -3.27 8.76 10.44
CA THR A 148 -4.54 9.15 9.82
C THR A 148 -4.31 9.93 8.54
N ARG A 149 -5.32 10.07 7.70
CA ARG A 149 -5.26 10.80 6.44
C ARG A 149 -5.49 12.29 6.62
N GLY A 150 -4.93 13.11 5.73
CA GLY A 150 -5.03 14.58 5.72
C GLY A 150 -6.46 15.11 5.76
N GLY A 151 -6.67 16.14 6.56
CA GLY A 151 -7.94 16.80 6.82
C GLY A 151 -7.89 17.54 8.16
N ILE A 152 -8.96 18.20 8.56
CA ILE A 152 -9.04 18.89 9.86
C ILE A 152 -9.98 18.14 10.81
N GLY A 153 -11.26 18.02 10.48
CA GLY A 153 -12.26 17.37 11.34
C GLY A 153 -12.12 15.84 11.34
N ARG A 154 -12.18 15.24 10.16
CA ARG A 154 -12.12 13.78 9.99
C ARG A 154 -10.95 13.11 10.72
N PRO A 155 -9.68 13.58 10.63
CA PRO A 155 -8.58 12.98 11.39
C PRO A 155 -8.80 13.00 12.90
N VAL A 156 -9.36 14.08 13.43
CA VAL A 156 -9.63 14.21 14.87
C VAL A 156 -10.69 13.21 15.31
N ASP A 157 -11.79 13.08 14.55
CA ASP A 157 -12.87 12.12 14.84
C ASP A 157 -12.39 10.68 14.77
N GLU A 158 -11.64 10.32 13.74
CA GLU A 158 -11.07 8.98 13.55
C GLU A 158 -10.06 8.63 14.65
N ILE A 159 -9.20 9.57 15.03
CA ILE A 159 -8.25 9.39 16.14
C ILE A 159 -9.00 9.18 17.46
N ALA A 160 -10.05 9.95 17.74
CA ALA A 160 -10.85 9.80 18.94
C ALA A 160 -11.45 8.39 19.05
N LEU A 161 -12.03 7.91 17.95
CA LEU A 161 -12.63 6.57 17.86
C LEU A 161 -11.59 5.47 18.10
N ASN A 162 -10.46 5.52 17.41
CA ASN A 162 -9.41 4.51 17.52
C ASN A 162 -8.73 4.54 18.90
N LYS A 163 -8.45 5.74 19.43
CA LYS A 163 -7.89 5.92 20.78
C LYS A 163 -8.75 5.28 21.87
N ALA A 164 -10.08 5.33 21.73
CA ALA A 164 -10.99 4.74 22.70
C ALA A 164 -10.73 3.23 22.88
N LEU A 165 -10.51 2.49 21.80
CA LEU A 165 -10.21 1.06 21.86
C LEU A 165 -8.82 0.79 22.47
N PHE A 166 -7.80 1.55 22.09
CA PHE A 166 -6.48 1.44 22.72
C PHE A 166 -6.55 1.73 24.23
N LYS A 167 -7.30 2.75 24.63
CA LYS A 167 -7.54 3.07 26.04
C LYS A 167 -8.26 1.94 26.77
N GLN A 168 -9.27 1.31 26.16
CA GLN A 168 -9.98 0.15 26.72
C GLN A 168 -9.02 -1.02 26.97
N GLU A 169 -8.08 -1.25 26.07
CA GLU A 169 -7.04 -2.28 26.21
C GLU A 169 -5.88 -1.86 27.13
N GLY A 170 -5.93 -0.66 27.73
CA GLY A 170 -4.87 -0.16 28.61
C GLY A 170 -3.58 0.25 27.89
N VAL A 171 -3.65 0.52 26.58
CA VAL A 171 -2.52 0.94 25.75
C VAL A 171 -2.51 2.45 25.59
N GLU A 172 -1.38 3.06 25.92
CA GLU A 172 -1.15 4.51 25.71
C GLU A 172 -0.94 4.83 24.24
N VAL A 173 -1.75 5.74 23.70
CA VAL A 173 -1.53 6.38 22.40
C VAL A 173 -0.72 7.64 22.64
N ILE A 174 0.58 7.60 22.31
CA ILE A 174 1.53 8.69 22.57
C ILE A 174 1.47 9.83 21.56
N GLY A 175 0.80 9.63 20.43
CA GLY A 175 0.64 10.69 19.41
C GLY A 175 0.05 10.19 18.11
N ALA A 176 -0.11 11.13 17.19
CA ALA A 176 -0.65 10.89 15.86
C ALA A 176 0.22 11.49 14.75
N ILE A 177 0.21 10.86 13.59
CA ILE A 177 0.80 11.36 12.35
C ILE A 177 -0.33 11.57 11.35
N ILE A 178 -0.41 12.77 10.78
CA ILE A 178 -1.36 13.06 9.70
C ILE A 178 -0.62 12.91 8.37
N ASN A 179 -0.95 11.86 7.64
CA ASN A 179 -0.33 11.51 6.37
C ASN A 179 -1.20 11.98 5.17
N LYS A 180 -0.60 12.02 3.97
CA LYS A 180 -1.27 12.42 2.73
C LYS A 180 -1.95 13.79 2.82
N VAL A 181 -1.28 14.74 3.45
CA VAL A 181 -1.78 16.12 3.53
C VAL A 181 -1.57 16.81 2.19
N LEU A 182 -2.63 17.36 1.61
CA LEU A 182 -2.50 18.14 0.39
C LEU A 182 -1.51 19.31 0.60
N PRO A 183 -0.49 19.47 -0.26
CA PRO A 183 0.52 20.53 -0.08
C PRO A 183 -0.07 21.95 0.07
N SER A 184 -1.14 22.25 -0.67
CA SER A 184 -1.85 23.54 -0.59
C SER A 184 -2.56 23.79 0.74
N LYS A 185 -2.78 22.77 1.57
CA LYS A 185 -3.47 22.85 2.86
C LYS A 185 -2.56 22.46 4.04
N PHE A 186 -1.26 22.32 3.79
CA PHE A 186 -0.34 21.71 4.77
C PHE A 186 -0.33 22.49 6.10
N GLU A 187 -0.08 23.80 6.07
CA GLU A 187 -0.03 24.62 7.28
C GLU A 187 -1.39 24.69 7.99
N LEU A 188 -2.48 24.81 7.23
CA LEU A 188 -3.82 24.83 7.77
C LEU A 188 -4.16 23.53 8.53
N VAL A 189 -3.84 22.38 7.93
CA VAL A 189 -4.07 21.07 8.56
C VAL A 189 -3.19 20.92 9.80
N ARG A 190 -1.91 21.26 9.70
CA ARG A 190 -0.96 21.17 10.84
C ARG A 190 -1.46 21.97 12.03
N GLU A 191 -1.93 23.20 11.82
CA GLU A 191 -2.39 24.07 12.89
C GLU A 191 -3.72 23.60 13.48
N PHE A 192 -4.76 23.45 12.67
CA PHE A 192 -6.12 23.22 13.18
C PHE A 192 -6.37 21.77 13.61
N ALA A 193 -5.83 20.78 12.89
CA ALA A 193 -5.92 19.40 13.34
C ALA A 193 -5.05 19.19 14.59
N GLY A 194 -3.88 19.83 14.67
CA GLY A 194 -3.05 19.82 15.90
C GLY A 194 -3.83 20.31 17.12
N ARG A 195 -4.45 21.48 17.03
CA ARG A 195 -5.32 22.01 18.12
C ARG A 195 -6.49 21.07 18.45
N GLY A 196 -7.05 20.39 17.46
CA GLY A 196 -8.11 19.40 17.65
C GLY A 196 -7.59 18.15 18.40
N LEU A 197 -6.41 17.66 18.04
CA LEU A 197 -5.77 16.53 18.71
C LEU A 197 -5.34 16.86 20.16
N ASP A 198 -4.87 18.07 20.40
CA ASP A 198 -4.50 18.54 21.75
C ASP A 198 -5.70 18.45 22.70
N ARG A 199 -6.92 18.78 22.25
CA ARG A 199 -8.15 18.66 23.02
C ARG A 199 -8.48 17.20 23.37
N LEU A 200 -8.03 16.25 22.56
CA LEU A 200 -8.14 14.81 22.80
C LEU A 200 -7.02 14.28 23.70
N GLY A 201 -6.04 15.12 24.06
CA GLY A 201 -4.82 14.68 24.72
C GLY A 201 -4.00 13.73 23.86
N VAL A 202 -3.84 14.04 22.56
CA VAL A 202 -3.01 13.32 21.59
C VAL A 202 -2.06 14.31 20.96
N GLU A 203 -0.78 14.07 21.08
CA GLU A 203 0.24 14.92 20.46
C GLU A 203 0.25 14.74 18.93
N LEU A 204 0.30 15.83 18.17
CA LEU A 204 0.57 15.80 16.73
C LEU A 204 2.08 15.64 16.53
N LEU A 205 2.55 14.42 16.26
CA LEU A 205 3.96 14.10 16.03
C LEU A 205 4.48 14.65 14.69
N GLY A 206 3.60 14.83 13.70
CA GLY A 206 3.96 15.40 12.42
C GLY A 206 2.89 15.27 11.36
N CYS A 207 3.07 16.04 10.27
CA CYS A 207 2.30 15.95 9.05
C CYS A 207 3.22 15.51 7.91
N ILE A 208 2.74 14.60 7.07
CA ILE A 208 3.45 14.13 5.87
C ILE A 208 2.64 14.58 4.66
N PRO A 209 3.24 15.36 3.74
CA PRO A 209 2.54 15.80 2.54
C PRO A 209 2.22 14.62 1.63
N GLU A 210 1.15 14.74 0.86
CA GLU A 210 0.83 13.79 -0.20
C GLU A 210 1.90 13.88 -1.30
N ASP A 211 2.53 12.75 -1.61
CA ASP A 211 3.46 12.62 -2.72
C ASP A 211 2.74 11.99 -3.93
N PRO A 212 2.58 12.76 -5.03
CA PRO A 212 1.95 12.24 -6.24
C PRO A 212 2.66 11.00 -6.83
N VAL A 213 3.95 10.82 -6.54
CA VAL A 213 4.72 9.65 -7.00
C VAL A 213 4.26 8.40 -6.26
N LEU A 214 4.03 8.49 -4.95
CA LEU A 214 3.58 7.36 -4.13
C LEU A 214 2.08 7.05 -4.32
N ALA A 215 1.31 8.05 -4.73
CA ALA A 215 -0.14 7.92 -4.92
C ALA A 215 -0.54 7.28 -6.26
N LYS A 216 0.40 7.10 -7.20
CA LYS A 216 0.10 6.62 -8.55
C LYS A 216 0.58 5.19 -8.77
N PRO A 217 -0.30 4.30 -9.27
CA PRO A 217 0.09 2.93 -9.55
C PRO A 217 1.07 2.88 -10.74
N ASN A 218 1.90 1.85 -10.74
CA ASN A 218 2.71 1.49 -11.89
C ASN A 218 2.02 0.42 -12.76
N LEU A 219 2.53 0.21 -13.98
CA LEU A 219 1.95 -0.77 -14.91
C LEU A 219 1.92 -2.20 -14.35
N GLY A 220 2.91 -2.59 -13.55
CA GLY A 220 2.96 -3.92 -12.93
C GLY A 220 1.86 -4.13 -11.91
N GLN A 221 1.60 -3.11 -11.08
CA GLN A 221 0.48 -3.13 -10.12
C GLN A 221 -0.86 -3.19 -10.85
N ILE A 222 -1.04 -2.33 -11.87
CA ILE A 222 -2.24 -2.35 -12.71
C ILE A 222 -2.43 -3.71 -13.35
N CYS A 223 -1.40 -4.27 -13.98
CA CYS A 223 -1.46 -5.58 -14.62
C CYS A 223 -1.97 -6.68 -13.68
N LYS A 224 -1.47 -6.70 -12.44
CA LYS A 224 -1.96 -7.63 -11.39
C LYS A 224 -3.43 -7.39 -11.05
N THR A 225 -3.81 -6.14 -10.79
CA THR A 225 -5.16 -5.77 -10.36
C THR A 225 -6.23 -6.11 -11.42
N ILE A 226 -5.92 -5.89 -12.70
CA ILE A 226 -6.85 -6.20 -13.81
C ILE A 226 -6.71 -7.64 -14.32
N ARG A 227 -6.04 -8.52 -13.59
CA ARG A 227 -5.74 -9.92 -13.99
C ARG A 227 -5.13 -10.02 -15.38
N GLY A 228 -4.30 -9.04 -15.73
CA GLY A 228 -3.72 -8.88 -17.06
C GLY A 228 -2.43 -9.67 -17.26
N LYS A 229 -1.98 -9.70 -18.51
CA LYS A 229 -0.68 -10.21 -18.92
C LYS A 229 0.00 -9.19 -19.84
N PHE A 230 1.28 -8.95 -19.65
CA PHE A 230 2.06 -8.18 -20.61
C PHE A 230 2.19 -8.96 -21.90
N LEU A 231 1.73 -8.38 -23.00
CA LEU A 231 2.00 -8.88 -24.36
C LEU A 231 3.35 -8.35 -24.85
N HIS A 232 3.72 -7.14 -24.40
CA HIS A 232 4.98 -6.49 -24.70
C HIS A 232 5.35 -5.47 -23.63
N GLY A 233 6.65 -5.18 -23.44
CA GLY A 233 7.15 -4.11 -22.59
C GLY A 233 7.09 -4.41 -21.08
N GLY A 234 7.06 -5.67 -20.66
CA GLY A 234 7.03 -6.08 -19.25
C GLY A 234 8.24 -5.60 -18.43
N GLU A 235 9.38 -5.36 -19.05
CA GLU A 235 10.57 -4.75 -18.43
C GLU A 235 10.32 -3.32 -17.96
N ARG A 236 9.27 -2.67 -18.47
CA ARG A 236 8.80 -1.32 -18.09
C ARG A 236 7.66 -1.34 -17.08
N SER A 237 7.42 -2.46 -16.42
CA SER A 237 6.35 -2.63 -15.41
C SER A 237 6.39 -1.59 -14.29
N ARG A 238 7.55 -1.01 -13.99
CA ARG A 238 7.71 0.06 -12.99
C ARG A 238 7.29 1.47 -13.49
N ARG A 239 6.92 1.61 -14.79
CA ARG A 239 6.47 2.90 -15.33
C ARG A 239 5.18 3.34 -14.65
N GLN A 240 5.17 4.56 -14.09
CA GLN A 240 4.01 5.12 -13.41
C GLN A 240 2.91 5.55 -14.37
N VAL A 241 1.67 5.34 -13.97
CA VAL A 241 0.48 5.80 -14.66
C VAL A 241 -0.04 7.06 -13.97
N LYS A 242 -0.03 8.17 -14.69
CA LYS A 242 -0.47 9.48 -14.19
C LYS A 242 -1.93 9.77 -14.49
N LYS A 243 -2.44 9.21 -15.59
CA LYS A 243 -3.79 9.42 -16.11
C LYS A 243 -4.28 8.16 -16.82
N VAL A 244 -5.55 7.89 -16.72
CA VAL A 244 -6.21 6.79 -17.44
C VAL A 244 -7.22 7.39 -18.41
N VAL A 245 -7.23 6.89 -19.64
CA VAL A 245 -8.14 7.30 -20.71
C VAL A 245 -8.76 6.07 -21.33
N ILE A 246 -10.09 6.04 -21.40
CA ILE A 246 -10.82 5.00 -22.14
C ILE A 246 -10.92 5.47 -23.59
N GLY A 247 -10.49 4.64 -24.54
CA GLY A 247 -10.53 4.89 -25.99
C GLY A 247 -11.94 4.78 -26.57
N ALA A 248 -12.91 5.48 -25.98
CA ALA A 248 -14.31 5.45 -26.39
C ALA A 248 -14.66 6.54 -27.43
N MET A 249 -13.82 7.57 -27.54
CA MET A 249 -14.00 8.68 -28.48
C MET A 249 -13.42 8.34 -29.87
N SER A 250 -13.72 9.20 -30.86
CA SER A 250 -13.03 9.14 -32.15
C SER A 250 -11.53 9.43 -32.01
N THR A 251 -10.72 8.93 -32.94
CA THR A 251 -9.27 9.10 -32.94
C THR A 251 -8.85 10.57 -32.83
N ALA A 252 -9.50 11.45 -33.59
CA ALA A 252 -9.21 12.90 -33.55
C ALA A 252 -9.44 13.55 -32.17
N ARG A 253 -10.34 12.99 -31.37
CA ARG A 253 -10.64 13.52 -30.04
C ARG A 253 -9.81 12.86 -28.95
N VAL A 254 -9.53 11.57 -29.05
CA VAL A 254 -8.80 10.85 -27.99
C VAL A 254 -7.35 11.31 -27.88
N THR A 255 -6.74 11.74 -29.00
CA THR A 255 -5.37 12.26 -29.03
C THR A 255 -5.19 13.54 -28.21
N ASP A 256 -6.23 14.36 -28.05
CA ASP A 256 -6.18 15.54 -27.18
C ASP A 256 -5.94 15.18 -25.69
N PHE A 257 -6.22 13.94 -25.31
CA PHE A 257 -6.05 13.44 -23.96
C PHE A 257 -4.71 12.71 -23.76
N PHE A 258 -3.91 12.54 -24.80
CA PHE A 258 -2.61 11.90 -24.72
C PHE A 258 -1.62 12.86 -24.05
N SER A 259 -1.09 12.44 -22.95
CA SER A 259 -0.11 13.19 -22.17
C SER A 259 0.86 12.22 -21.48
N PRO A 260 1.98 12.72 -20.96
CA PRO A 260 2.97 11.89 -20.28
C PRO A 260 2.38 11.05 -19.16
N GLY A 261 2.58 9.75 -19.24
CA GLY A 261 2.10 8.82 -18.26
C GLY A 261 0.62 8.48 -18.43
N THR A 262 -0.01 8.78 -19.57
CA THR A 262 -1.36 8.32 -19.89
C THR A 262 -1.35 6.83 -20.21
N LEU A 263 -2.22 6.07 -19.54
CA LEU A 263 -2.59 4.69 -19.86
C LEU A 263 -3.88 4.72 -20.66
N ILE A 264 -3.90 4.08 -21.83
CA ILE A 264 -5.07 3.98 -22.69
C ILE A 264 -5.70 2.61 -22.46
N ILE A 265 -7.03 2.57 -22.28
CA ILE A 265 -7.82 1.35 -22.19
C ILE A 265 -8.70 1.28 -23.44
N SER A 266 -8.56 0.21 -24.22
CA SER A 266 -9.36 -0.01 -25.44
C SER A 266 -9.44 -1.51 -25.75
N PRO A 267 -10.53 -2.02 -26.28
CA PRO A 267 -10.51 -3.36 -26.87
C PRO A 267 -9.61 -3.36 -28.14
N GLY A 268 -9.08 -4.53 -28.49
CA GLY A 268 -8.09 -4.65 -29.56
C GLY A 268 -8.63 -4.45 -30.98
N ASP A 269 -9.95 -4.55 -31.15
CA ASP A 269 -10.64 -4.27 -32.43
C ASP A 269 -10.83 -2.76 -32.73
N ARG A 270 -10.46 -1.90 -31.77
CA ARG A 270 -10.37 -0.45 -32.00
C ARG A 270 -9.00 -0.07 -32.57
N GLU A 271 -8.71 -0.60 -33.75
CA GLU A 271 -7.41 -0.39 -34.44
C GLU A 271 -7.08 1.08 -34.66
N ASP A 272 -8.09 1.92 -34.86
CA ASP A 272 -7.96 3.36 -34.98
C ASP A 272 -7.31 4.00 -33.74
N ILE A 273 -7.69 3.57 -32.54
CA ILE A 273 -7.12 4.04 -31.27
C ILE A 273 -5.71 3.50 -31.05
N LEU A 274 -5.48 2.23 -31.42
CA LEU A 274 -4.17 1.59 -31.28
C LEU A 274 -3.13 2.24 -32.17
N LEU A 275 -3.49 2.54 -33.44
CA LEU A 275 -2.63 3.26 -34.38
C LEU A 275 -2.33 4.68 -33.91
N ALA A 276 -3.33 5.40 -33.38
CA ALA A 276 -3.12 6.73 -32.80
C ALA A 276 -2.13 6.70 -31.62
N ALA A 277 -2.24 5.68 -30.76
CA ALA A 277 -1.32 5.50 -29.63
C ALA A 277 0.12 5.24 -30.12
N LEU A 278 0.31 4.36 -31.10
CA LEU A 278 1.61 4.08 -31.72
C LEU A 278 2.23 5.33 -32.33
N THR A 279 1.48 6.06 -33.18
CA THR A 279 1.94 7.28 -33.83
C THR A 279 2.35 8.34 -32.81
N SER A 280 1.58 8.49 -31.71
CA SER A 280 1.95 9.41 -30.64
C SER A 280 3.27 9.05 -29.94
N VAL A 281 3.58 7.77 -29.81
CA VAL A 281 4.86 7.33 -29.20
C VAL A 281 6.05 7.56 -30.14
N GLU A 282 5.88 7.36 -31.44
CA GLU A 282 6.93 7.55 -32.44
C GLU A 282 7.29 9.03 -32.63
N GLN A 283 6.30 9.90 -32.75
CA GLN A 283 6.52 11.34 -32.88
C GLN A 283 7.25 11.93 -31.66
N ASN A 284 6.94 11.49 -30.47
CA ASN A 284 7.60 11.94 -29.24
C ASN A 284 8.97 11.31 -28.98
N SER A 285 9.38 10.31 -29.75
CA SER A 285 10.69 9.66 -29.59
C SER A 285 11.87 10.54 -30.10
N HIS A 286 11.61 11.47 -31.00
CA HIS A 286 12.62 12.36 -31.59
C HIS A 286 12.96 13.60 -30.76
N GLU A 287 12.10 13.97 -29.78
CA GLU A 287 12.27 15.21 -29.03
C GLU A 287 12.60 15.00 -27.51
N GLY A 288 12.99 13.79 -27.09
CA GLY A 288 13.14 13.49 -25.65
C GLY A 288 11.83 13.59 -24.88
N GLY A 289 10.69 13.63 -25.59
CA GLY A 289 9.37 13.98 -25.12
C GLY A 289 8.61 12.81 -24.51
N GLN A 290 7.59 13.18 -23.96
CA GLN A 290 6.64 12.60 -23.03
C GLN A 290 5.93 11.36 -23.59
N ARG A 291 6.23 10.19 -23.05
CA ARG A 291 5.70 8.91 -23.54
C ARG A 291 4.41 8.53 -22.82
N LEU A 292 3.44 7.95 -23.55
CA LEU A 292 2.31 7.24 -22.95
C LEU A 292 2.84 6.19 -21.95
N ALA A 293 2.10 5.95 -20.87
CA ALA A 293 2.47 4.91 -19.90
C ALA A 293 2.39 3.52 -20.52
N GLY A 294 1.29 3.24 -21.21
CA GLY A 294 1.03 1.96 -21.84
C GLY A 294 -0.37 1.89 -22.46
N LEU A 295 -0.71 0.71 -22.93
CA LEU A 295 -2.00 0.35 -23.51
C LEU A 295 -2.54 -0.90 -22.80
N VAL A 296 -3.82 -0.90 -22.46
CA VAL A 296 -4.56 -2.08 -21.98
C VAL A 296 -5.55 -2.51 -23.07
N LEU A 297 -5.40 -3.72 -23.56
CA LEU A 297 -6.37 -4.39 -24.44
C LEU A 297 -7.40 -5.12 -23.54
N SER A 298 -8.61 -4.60 -23.50
CA SER A 298 -9.69 -5.11 -22.65
C SER A 298 -10.46 -6.25 -23.31
N GLY A 299 -11.13 -7.09 -22.49
CA GLY A 299 -12.00 -8.17 -22.94
C GLY A 299 -11.29 -9.35 -23.64
N ASN A 300 -9.94 -9.47 -23.48
CA ASN A 300 -9.13 -10.40 -24.27
C ASN A 300 -9.26 -10.21 -25.80
N VAL A 301 -9.76 -9.06 -26.26
CA VAL A 301 -9.86 -8.76 -27.69
C VAL A 301 -8.47 -8.30 -28.15
N LEU A 302 -7.88 -9.04 -29.09
CA LEU A 302 -6.59 -8.71 -29.70
C LEU A 302 -6.82 -8.05 -31.07
N PRO A 303 -5.93 -7.14 -31.50
CA PRO A 303 -5.95 -6.62 -32.87
C PRO A 303 -5.54 -7.71 -33.87
N ASP A 304 -5.62 -7.39 -35.17
CA ASP A 304 -5.09 -8.24 -36.20
C ASP A 304 -3.59 -8.52 -36.06
N ALA A 305 -3.08 -9.57 -36.72
CA ALA A 305 -1.69 -9.98 -36.56
C ALA A 305 -0.68 -8.91 -37.01
N PRO A 306 -0.84 -8.16 -38.11
CA PRO A 306 0.04 -7.07 -38.48
C PRO A 306 0.13 -5.96 -37.43
N LEU A 307 -0.99 -5.50 -36.90
CA LEU A 307 -1.03 -4.45 -35.87
C LEU A 307 -0.47 -4.95 -34.54
N LEU A 308 -0.73 -6.22 -34.18
CA LEU A 308 -0.12 -6.80 -32.98
C LEU A 308 1.40 -6.84 -33.06
N GLU A 309 1.96 -7.17 -34.22
CA GLU A 309 3.42 -7.14 -34.43
C GLU A 309 3.98 -5.71 -34.38
N LEU A 310 3.29 -4.71 -34.91
CA LEU A 310 3.69 -3.31 -34.77
C LEU A 310 3.71 -2.88 -33.29
N LEU A 311 2.71 -3.27 -32.51
CA LEU A 311 2.66 -3.02 -31.08
C LEU A 311 3.84 -3.67 -30.34
N LYS A 312 4.17 -4.93 -30.65
CA LYS A 312 5.29 -5.65 -30.04
C LYS A 312 6.66 -5.02 -30.38
N ASN A 313 6.80 -4.43 -31.55
CA ASN A 313 8.03 -3.77 -31.97
C ASN A 313 8.14 -2.32 -31.50
N SER A 314 7.11 -1.80 -30.84
CA SER A 314 7.07 -0.43 -30.35
C SER A 314 7.69 -0.28 -28.96
N ASN A 315 7.89 0.96 -28.54
CA ASN A 315 8.28 1.31 -27.16
C ASN A 315 7.09 1.45 -26.20
N LEU A 316 5.87 1.05 -26.61
CA LEU A 316 4.64 1.15 -25.83
C LEU A 316 4.36 -0.16 -25.10
N PRO A 317 4.38 -0.21 -23.76
CA PRO A 317 3.96 -1.41 -23.03
C PRO A 317 2.49 -1.74 -23.34
N VAL A 318 2.21 -3.02 -23.61
CA VAL A 318 0.86 -3.51 -23.90
C VAL A 318 0.48 -4.62 -22.93
N ILE A 319 -0.65 -4.45 -22.28
CA ILE A 319 -1.24 -5.41 -21.35
C ILE A 319 -2.55 -5.91 -21.94
N SER A 320 -2.79 -7.21 -21.96
CA SER A 320 -4.10 -7.79 -22.23
C SER A 320 -4.81 -8.13 -20.93
N SER A 321 -6.12 -7.85 -20.84
CA SER A 321 -6.94 -8.15 -19.66
C SER A 321 -8.23 -8.87 -20.08
N PRO A 322 -8.69 -9.87 -19.32
CA PRO A 322 -9.98 -10.52 -19.56
C PRO A 322 -11.17 -9.63 -19.19
N MET A 323 -10.95 -8.58 -18.41
CA MET A 323 -11.98 -7.63 -17.98
C MET A 323 -12.36 -6.70 -19.12
N ASP A 324 -13.61 -6.26 -19.15
CA ASP A 324 -14.05 -5.21 -20.07
C ASP A 324 -13.46 -3.83 -19.73
N SER A 325 -13.67 -2.85 -20.60
CA SER A 325 -13.06 -1.51 -20.44
C SER A 325 -13.55 -0.79 -19.19
N TYR A 326 -14.79 -0.98 -18.79
CA TYR A 326 -15.36 -0.36 -17.59
C TYR A 326 -14.77 -0.97 -16.32
N ASP A 327 -14.75 -2.30 -16.25
CA ASP A 327 -14.16 -3.02 -15.12
C ASP A 327 -12.67 -2.69 -14.94
N VAL A 328 -11.90 -2.67 -16.04
CA VAL A 328 -10.50 -2.26 -16.01
C VAL A 328 -10.34 -0.87 -15.42
N ALA A 329 -11.12 0.11 -15.90
CA ALA A 329 -11.05 1.49 -15.42
C ALA A 329 -11.47 1.61 -13.95
N SER A 330 -12.54 0.92 -13.55
CA SER A 330 -13.05 0.90 -12.18
C SER A 330 -12.02 0.32 -11.19
N HIS A 331 -11.39 -0.81 -11.55
CA HIS A 331 -10.37 -1.43 -10.72
C HIS A 331 -9.13 -0.55 -10.58
N ILE A 332 -8.71 0.12 -11.65
CA ILE A 332 -7.57 1.07 -11.58
C ILE A 332 -7.93 2.29 -10.74
N HIS A 333 -9.18 2.79 -10.82
CA HIS A 333 -9.62 3.94 -10.04
C HIS A 333 -9.68 3.65 -8.53
N SER A 334 -9.93 2.41 -8.15
CA SER A 334 -10.00 1.97 -6.75
C SER A 334 -8.64 1.67 -6.09
N MET A 335 -7.55 1.74 -6.86
CA MET A 335 -6.18 1.54 -6.35
C MET A 335 -5.68 2.75 -5.56
#